data_a4e563c35b1f4c8aaf53e2ad4fb51ea7
#
_entry.id   a4e563c35b1f4c8aaf53e2ad4fb51ea7
#
_cell.length_a   1.000
_cell.length_b   1.000
_cell.length_c   1.000
_cell.angle_alpha   90.00
_cell.angle_beta   90.00
_cell.angle_gamma   90.00
#
_symmetry.space_group_name_H-M   'P 1'
#
loop_
_entity.id
_entity.type
_entity.pdbx_description
1 polymer ?
#
loop_
_entity_poly.entity_id
_entity_poly.type
_entity_poly.pdbx_seq_one_letter_code
_entity_poly.pdbx_strand_id
1 'polypeptide(L)'
;MVVRPYKGIHPKLGERVFIAETAAVIGDVVLGDDASVWYSSVVRGDCCHIRVGARTNIQDNCTLHVTNGVGPLLLEEEVTLGHNAVLHACTIRRGALVGMNATILDNAVVGESALVAAGSVVLPGTVIPPRTLWAGNPARRKRDLTPDEVAGLDQYWRNYLGYKAEYLSDASYVVRRVAGELPVAVADHAGFAVATAR
;
A
#
# COMPACT_ATOMS: atom_id res chain seq x y z
N MET A 1 -10.02 13.81 -6.33
CA MET A 1 -8.97 13.34 -5.42
C MET A 1 -8.55 14.43 -4.46
N VAL A 2 -8.06 14.06 -3.28
CA VAL A 2 -7.49 15.00 -2.31
C VAL A 2 -6.01 14.63 -2.14
N VAL A 3 -5.10 15.42 -2.72
CA VAL A 3 -3.65 15.31 -2.46
C VAL A 3 -3.23 16.61 -1.77
N ARG A 4 -2.89 16.54 -0.48
CA ARG A 4 -2.66 17.75 0.31
C ARG A 4 -1.51 17.59 1.30
N PRO A 5 -0.80 18.70 1.62
CA PRO A 5 0.21 18.68 2.65
C PRO A 5 -0.39 18.57 4.07
N TYR A 6 0.45 18.11 4.99
CA TYR A 6 0.26 18.26 6.42
C TYR A 6 1.52 18.87 7.05
N LYS A 7 1.38 19.93 7.83
CA LYS A 7 2.51 20.71 8.42
C LYS A 7 3.61 21.04 7.40
N GLY A 8 3.22 21.44 6.19
CA GLY A 8 4.14 21.81 5.13
C GLY A 8 4.81 20.63 4.39
N ILE A 9 4.56 19.37 4.79
CA ILE A 9 5.09 18.19 4.10
C ILE A 9 4.07 17.74 3.06
N HIS A 10 4.47 17.72 1.79
CA HIS A 10 3.65 17.33 0.65
C HIS A 10 3.85 15.86 0.29
N PRO A 11 2.80 15.13 -0.15
CA PRO A 11 2.97 13.84 -0.79
C PRO A 11 3.87 13.93 -2.02
N LYS A 12 4.72 12.90 -2.23
CA LYS A 12 5.57 12.75 -3.41
C LYS A 12 5.03 11.59 -4.25
N LEU A 13 4.86 11.84 -5.54
CA LEU A 13 4.30 10.87 -6.47
C LEU A 13 5.34 10.52 -7.52
N GLY A 14 5.54 9.23 -7.76
CA GLY A 14 6.33 8.70 -8.88
C GLY A 14 5.63 8.90 -10.22
N GLU A 15 6.16 8.26 -11.25
CA GLU A 15 5.59 8.33 -12.59
C GLU A 15 4.33 7.46 -12.71
N ARG A 16 3.40 7.89 -13.54
CA ARG A 16 2.16 7.15 -13.89
C ARG A 16 1.34 6.66 -12.69
N VAL A 17 1.41 7.37 -11.56
CA VAL A 17 0.60 7.09 -10.38
C VAL A 17 -0.86 7.40 -10.68
N PHE A 18 -1.76 6.48 -10.33
CA PHE A 18 -3.21 6.69 -10.39
C PHE A 18 -3.77 6.98 -8.99
N ILE A 19 -4.56 8.02 -8.85
CA ILE A 19 -5.31 8.35 -7.62
C ILE A 19 -6.75 8.67 -8.03
N ALA A 20 -7.68 7.81 -7.62
CA ALA A 20 -9.09 7.98 -7.94
C ALA A 20 -9.66 9.30 -7.36
N GLU A 21 -10.74 9.83 -7.97
CA GLU A 21 -11.29 11.17 -7.66
C GLU A 21 -11.75 11.30 -6.20
N THR A 22 -12.16 10.21 -5.58
CA THR A 22 -12.63 10.21 -4.17
C THR A 22 -11.54 9.78 -3.18
N ALA A 23 -10.35 9.42 -3.65
CA ALA A 23 -9.24 9.03 -2.78
C ALA A 23 -8.54 10.25 -2.16
N ALA A 24 -7.91 10.03 -0.98
CA ALA A 24 -7.16 11.05 -0.26
C ALA A 24 -5.73 10.57 0.06
N VAL A 25 -4.72 11.40 -0.29
CA VAL A 25 -3.30 11.19 0.03
C VAL A 25 -2.78 12.42 0.76
N ILE A 26 -2.36 12.27 2.02
CA ILE A 26 -2.16 13.40 2.94
C ILE A 26 -0.82 13.27 3.65
N GLY A 27 -0.03 14.35 3.67
CA GLY A 27 1.19 14.48 4.50
C GLY A 27 2.41 13.78 3.93
N ASP A 28 3.24 13.19 4.80
CA ASP A 28 4.50 12.51 4.42
C ASP A 28 4.24 11.14 3.80
N VAL A 29 3.80 11.16 2.56
CA VAL A 29 3.53 9.96 1.76
C VAL A 29 4.38 9.97 0.51
N VAL A 30 4.99 8.84 0.17
CA VAL A 30 5.63 8.61 -1.13
C VAL A 30 4.90 7.45 -1.80
N LEU A 31 4.44 7.67 -3.03
CA LEU A 31 3.90 6.63 -3.91
C LEU A 31 4.91 6.38 -5.04
N GLY A 32 5.39 5.15 -5.17
CA GLY A 32 6.31 4.74 -6.22
C GLY A 32 5.66 4.71 -7.61
N ASP A 33 6.49 4.51 -8.62
CA ASP A 33 6.04 4.47 -10.02
C ASP A 33 4.96 3.42 -10.23
N ASP A 34 3.98 3.76 -11.03
CA ASP A 34 2.87 2.87 -11.34
C ASP A 34 2.00 2.44 -10.14
N ALA A 35 2.18 3.03 -8.96
CA ALA A 35 1.28 2.78 -7.84
C ALA A 35 -0.14 3.28 -8.13
N SER A 36 -1.15 2.66 -7.52
CA SER A 36 -2.55 3.07 -7.69
C SER A 36 -3.30 3.12 -6.36
N VAL A 37 -4.07 4.19 -6.16
CA VAL A 37 -4.94 4.41 -4.99
C VAL A 37 -6.37 4.58 -5.49
N TRP A 38 -7.22 3.62 -5.19
CA TRP A 38 -8.56 3.50 -5.74
C TRP A 38 -9.60 4.23 -4.90
N TYR A 39 -10.85 4.16 -5.32
CA TYR A 39 -11.94 5.01 -4.83
C TYR A 39 -12.13 4.93 -3.31
N SER A 40 -12.32 6.10 -2.69
CA SER A 40 -12.58 6.26 -1.26
C SER A 40 -11.47 5.76 -0.32
N SER A 41 -10.28 5.44 -0.85
CA SER A 41 -9.14 5.07 -0.03
C SER A 41 -8.44 6.29 0.56
N VAL A 42 -7.95 6.14 1.80
CA VAL A 42 -7.23 7.17 2.54
C VAL A 42 -5.82 6.71 2.88
N VAL A 43 -4.81 7.46 2.43
CA VAL A 43 -3.40 7.25 2.76
C VAL A 43 -2.92 8.49 3.51
N ARG A 44 -2.80 8.39 4.85
CA ARG A 44 -2.54 9.55 5.70
C ARG A 44 -1.29 9.39 6.54
N GLY A 45 -0.21 10.07 6.11
CA GLY A 45 1.09 10.15 6.79
C GLY A 45 1.25 11.47 7.53
N ASP A 46 0.52 11.68 8.63
CA ASP A 46 0.48 12.95 9.36
C ASP A 46 1.33 12.95 10.65
N CYS A 47 1.53 11.81 11.28
CA CYS A 47 2.35 11.68 12.49
C CYS A 47 3.59 10.79 12.31
N CYS A 48 3.68 10.07 11.21
CA CYS A 48 4.87 9.37 10.71
C CYS A 48 4.73 9.23 9.19
N HIS A 49 5.73 8.65 8.53
CA HIS A 49 5.71 8.54 7.08
C HIS A 49 5.06 7.25 6.56
N ILE A 50 4.51 7.33 5.34
CA ILE A 50 4.05 6.19 4.57
C ILE A 50 4.88 6.08 3.29
N ARG A 51 5.35 4.88 2.96
CA ARG A 51 6.08 4.60 1.73
C ARG A 51 5.39 3.45 1.00
N VAL A 52 5.05 3.69 -0.26
CA VAL A 52 4.39 2.71 -1.11
C VAL A 52 5.28 2.46 -2.31
N GLY A 53 5.70 1.22 -2.48
CA GLY A 53 6.56 0.78 -3.56
C GLY A 53 5.88 0.79 -4.93
N ALA A 54 6.69 0.65 -5.97
CA ALA A 54 6.23 0.66 -7.35
C ALA A 54 5.23 -0.47 -7.63
N ARG A 55 4.28 -0.23 -8.55
CA ARG A 55 3.28 -1.22 -9.00
C ARG A 55 2.37 -1.77 -7.89
N THR A 56 2.38 -1.17 -6.70
CA THR A 56 1.49 -1.50 -5.58
C THR A 56 0.11 -0.91 -5.81
N ASN A 57 -0.94 -1.71 -5.57
CA ASN A 57 -2.32 -1.25 -5.68
C ASN A 57 -3.01 -1.24 -4.32
N ILE A 58 -3.64 -0.11 -4.02
CA ILE A 58 -4.45 0.12 -2.82
C ILE A 58 -5.90 0.23 -3.28
N GLN A 59 -6.65 -0.87 -3.16
CA GLN A 59 -8.01 -0.97 -3.70
C GLN A 59 -9.00 -0.09 -2.93
N ASP A 60 -10.27 -0.09 -3.36
CA ASP A 60 -11.28 0.82 -2.85
C ASP A 60 -11.50 0.69 -1.33
N ASN A 61 -11.82 1.81 -0.68
CA ASN A 61 -12.14 1.93 0.74
C ASN A 61 -11.01 1.49 1.70
N CYS A 62 -9.78 1.39 1.26
CA CYS A 62 -8.66 1.07 2.13
C CYS A 62 -8.29 2.26 3.03
N THR A 63 -7.88 1.96 4.27
CA THR A 63 -7.39 2.96 5.21
C THR A 63 -5.96 2.64 5.60
N LEU A 64 -5.03 3.55 5.28
CA LEU A 64 -3.60 3.45 5.60
C LEU A 64 -3.22 4.58 6.53
N HIS A 65 -2.78 4.25 7.74
CA HIS A 65 -2.39 5.22 8.74
C HIS A 65 -1.16 4.77 9.54
N VAL A 66 -0.65 5.64 10.38
CA VAL A 66 0.59 5.49 11.14
C VAL A 66 0.40 5.89 12.59
N THR A 67 1.23 5.36 13.49
CA THR A 67 1.22 5.69 14.92
C THR A 67 2.35 6.65 15.28
N ASN A 68 2.02 7.72 15.98
CA ASN A 68 3.02 8.69 16.45
C ASN A 68 4.03 8.01 17.39
N GLY A 69 5.33 8.16 17.08
CA GLY A 69 6.41 7.60 17.88
C GLY A 69 6.58 6.07 17.82
N VAL A 70 5.70 5.35 17.11
CA VAL A 70 5.78 3.88 16.99
C VAL A 70 6.46 3.46 15.70
N GLY A 71 6.04 3.99 14.57
CA GLY A 71 6.70 3.66 13.32
C GLY A 71 5.92 4.02 12.05
N PRO A 72 6.59 3.86 10.91
CA PRO A 72 6.03 4.11 9.60
C PRO A 72 5.10 2.99 9.13
N LEU A 73 4.42 3.26 8.04
CA LEU A 73 3.78 2.24 7.23
C LEU A 73 4.57 2.05 5.94
N LEU A 74 5.04 0.83 5.71
CA LEU A 74 5.87 0.49 4.56
C LEU A 74 5.19 -0.59 3.72
N LEU A 75 4.90 -0.29 2.46
CA LEU A 75 4.53 -1.26 1.45
C LEU A 75 5.65 -1.32 0.43
N GLU A 76 6.22 -2.49 0.24
CA GLU A 76 7.20 -2.71 -0.82
C GLU A 76 6.52 -2.77 -2.20
N GLU A 77 7.25 -3.13 -3.23
CA GLU A 77 6.74 -3.19 -4.61
C GLU A 77 5.73 -4.33 -4.80
N GLU A 78 4.85 -4.16 -5.79
CA GLU A 78 3.98 -5.24 -6.28
C GLU A 78 3.00 -5.78 -5.22
N VAL A 79 2.77 -5.01 -4.14
CA VAL A 79 1.80 -5.38 -3.10
C VAL A 79 0.38 -5.16 -3.60
N THR A 80 -0.51 -6.09 -3.27
CA THR A 80 -1.95 -5.94 -3.50
C THR A 80 -2.69 -5.80 -2.19
N LEU A 81 -3.37 -4.67 -1.99
CA LEU A 81 -4.32 -4.47 -0.89
C LEU A 81 -5.74 -4.60 -1.42
N GLY A 82 -6.42 -5.68 -1.01
CA GLY A 82 -7.81 -5.92 -1.34
C GLY A 82 -8.75 -4.87 -0.73
N HIS A 83 -9.92 -4.71 -1.34
CA HIS A 83 -10.91 -3.71 -0.96
C HIS A 83 -11.17 -3.70 0.55
N ASN A 84 -11.30 -2.48 1.11
CA ASN A 84 -11.62 -2.25 2.52
C ASN A 84 -10.56 -2.80 3.51
N ALA A 85 -9.32 -2.98 3.09
CA ALA A 85 -8.24 -3.35 4.01
C ALA A 85 -7.82 -2.16 4.89
N VAL A 86 -7.48 -2.45 6.16
CA VAL A 86 -6.99 -1.45 7.11
C VAL A 86 -5.56 -1.80 7.50
N LEU A 87 -4.63 -0.89 7.25
CA LEU A 87 -3.22 -1.04 7.59
C LEU A 87 -2.78 0.08 8.52
N HIS A 88 -2.16 -0.28 9.62
CA HIS A 88 -1.72 0.68 10.63
C HIS A 88 -0.29 0.39 11.07
N ALA A 89 0.64 1.34 10.83
CA ALA A 89 2.06 1.30 11.25
C ALA A 89 2.74 -0.09 11.09
N CYS A 90 2.62 -0.71 9.92
CA CYS A 90 3.09 -2.08 9.64
C CYS A 90 3.97 -2.14 8.39
N THR A 91 4.53 -3.30 8.10
CA THR A 91 5.34 -3.54 6.89
C THR A 91 4.75 -4.66 6.06
N ILE A 92 4.53 -4.40 4.77
CA ILE A 92 4.09 -5.39 3.80
C ILE A 92 5.21 -5.56 2.78
N ARG A 93 5.75 -6.77 2.70
CA ARG A 93 6.87 -7.08 1.82
C ARG A 93 6.39 -7.32 0.38
N ARG A 94 7.35 -7.30 -0.53
CA ARG A 94 7.15 -7.41 -1.98
C ARG A 94 6.20 -8.54 -2.36
N GLY A 95 5.30 -8.27 -3.30
CA GLY A 95 4.39 -9.26 -3.89
C GLY A 95 3.37 -9.88 -2.92
N ALA A 96 3.32 -9.41 -1.66
CA ALA A 96 2.33 -9.91 -0.72
C ALA A 96 0.92 -9.44 -1.06
N LEU A 97 -0.07 -10.28 -0.75
CA LEU A 97 -1.49 -9.96 -0.91
C LEU A 97 -2.17 -9.90 0.47
N VAL A 98 -2.75 -8.75 0.75
CA VAL A 98 -3.66 -8.54 1.89
C VAL A 98 -5.09 -8.62 1.38
N GLY A 99 -5.84 -9.63 1.81
CA GLY A 99 -7.21 -9.87 1.36
C GLY A 99 -8.20 -8.80 1.77
N MET A 100 -9.35 -8.77 1.10
CA MET A 100 -10.45 -7.82 1.37
C MET A 100 -10.86 -7.83 2.83
N ASN A 101 -11.15 -6.65 3.41
CA ASN A 101 -11.55 -6.49 4.83
C ASN A 101 -10.51 -6.99 5.85
N ALA A 102 -9.27 -7.26 5.46
CA ALA A 102 -8.25 -7.64 6.42
C ALA A 102 -7.70 -6.41 7.16
N THR A 103 -7.31 -6.62 8.42
CA THR A 103 -6.71 -5.57 9.27
C THR A 103 -5.32 -5.99 9.69
N ILE A 104 -4.31 -5.15 9.42
CA ILE A 104 -2.92 -5.37 9.79
C ILE A 104 -2.51 -4.28 10.78
N LEU A 105 -2.13 -4.68 11.99
CA LEU A 105 -1.88 -3.77 13.09
C LEU A 105 -0.38 -3.46 13.30
N ASP A 106 -0.10 -2.55 14.23
CA ASP A 106 1.19 -1.93 14.48
C ASP A 106 2.35 -2.93 14.58
N ASN A 107 3.47 -2.60 13.93
CA ASN A 107 4.70 -3.42 13.92
C ASN A 107 4.52 -4.84 13.34
N ALA A 108 3.37 -5.17 12.77
CA ALA A 108 3.24 -6.44 12.07
C ALA A 108 4.03 -6.39 10.75
N VAL A 109 4.59 -7.55 10.38
CA VAL A 109 5.32 -7.73 9.13
C VAL A 109 4.67 -8.86 8.34
N VAL A 110 4.19 -8.54 7.13
CA VAL A 110 3.72 -9.55 6.18
C VAL A 110 4.86 -9.85 5.21
N GLY A 111 5.35 -11.09 5.23
CA GLY A 111 6.50 -11.54 4.44
C GLY A 111 6.27 -11.53 2.93
N GLU A 112 7.38 -11.62 2.17
CA GLU A 112 7.36 -11.60 0.71
C GLU A 112 6.44 -12.69 0.14
N SER A 113 5.59 -12.31 -0.81
CA SER A 113 4.62 -13.20 -1.45
C SER A 113 3.75 -14.00 -0.45
N ALA A 114 3.53 -13.47 0.75
CA ALA A 114 2.59 -14.06 1.70
C ALA A 114 1.15 -13.63 1.36
N LEU A 115 0.19 -14.46 1.74
CA LEU A 115 -1.24 -14.20 1.57
C LEU A 115 -1.94 -14.11 2.93
N VAL A 116 -2.47 -12.95 3.24
CA VAL A 116 -3.43 -12.76 4.35
C VAL A 116 -4.84 -12.88 3.78
N ALA A 117 -5.58 -13.88 4.21
CA ALA A 117 -6.94 -14.12 3.71
C ALA A 117 -7.90 -12.97 4.07
N ALA A 118 -8.96 -12.84 3.27
CA ALA A 118 -10.00 -11.84 3.50
C ALA A 118 -10.59 -11.93 4.93
N GLY A 119 -10.93 -10.78 5.52
CA GLY A 119 -11.52 -10.68 6.85
C GLY A 119 -10.58 -11.04 8.02
N SER A 120 -9.29 -11.23 7.78
CA SER A 120 -8.33 -11.60 8.82
C SER A 120 -7.87 -10.39 9.63
N VAL A 121 -7.54 -10.62 10.91
CA VAL A 121 -6.94 -9.60 11.80
C VAL A 121 -5.55 -10.06 12.23
N VAL A 122 -4.52 -9.38 11.72
CA VAL A 122 -3.12 -9.61 12.11
C VAL A 122 -2.79 -8.69 13.27
N LEU A 123 -2.53 -9.30 14.44
CA LEU A 123 -2.27 -8.57 15.67
C LEU A 123 -0.93 -7.84 15.65
N PRO A 124 -0.75 -6.81 16.51
CA PRO A 124 0.50 -6.07 16.58
C PRO A 124 1.72 -6.98 16.77
N GLY A 125 2.84 -6.62 16.12
CA GLY A 125 4.11 -7.34 16.22
C GLY A 125 4.14 -8.73 15.59
N THR A 126 3.07 -9.17 14.94
CA THR A 126 3.04 -10.48 14.27
C THR A 126 3.97 -10.48 13.06
N VAL A 127 4.85 -11.48 12.97
CA VAL A 127 5.69 -11.70 11.79
C VAL A 127 5.15 -12.88 10.99
N ILE A 128 4.64 -12.59 9.80
CA ILE A 128 4.16 -13.59 8.84
C ILE A 128 5.33 -13.98 7.93
N PRO A 129 5.75 -15.25 7.90
CA PRO A 129 6.82 -15.71 7.03
C PRO A 129 6.47 -15.56 5.54
N PRO A 130 7.48 -15.44 4.65
CA PRO A 130 7.27 -15.42 3.21
C PRO A 130 6.52 -16.66 2.70
N ARG A 131 5.74 -16.49 1.65
CA ARG A 131 5.05 -17.57 0.91
C ARG A 131 4.16 -18.45 1.80
N THR A 132 3.49 -17.83 2.80
CA THR A 132 2.57 -18.55 3.70
C THR A 132 1.16 -17.96 3.61
N LEU A 133 0.15 -18.81 3.81
CA LEU A 133 -1.24 -18.41 3.98
C LEU A 133 -1.57 -18.24 5.46
N TRP A 134 -2.10 -17.07 5.81
CA TRP A 134 -2.62 -16.75 7.14
C TRP A 134 -4.09 -16.36 7.07
N ALA A 135 -4.90 -16.80 8.03
CA ALA A 135 -6.33 -16.52 8.04
C ALA A 135 -6.92 -16.53 9.45
N GLY A 136 -8.00 -15.77 9.64
CA GLY A 136 -8.83 -15.74 10.85
C GLY A 136 -8.69 -14.47 11.67
N ASN A 137 -9.46 -14.39 12.76
CA ASN A 137 -9.42 -13.31 13.75
C ASN A 137 -9.27 -13.93 15.16
N PRO A 138 -8.08 -13.87 15.77
CA PRO A 138 -6.83 -13.38 15.21
C PRO A 138 -6.27 -14.31 14.11
N ALA A 139 -5.54 -13.74 13.18
CA ALA A 139 -4.92 -14.49 12.08
C ALA A 139 -3.92 -15.52 12.60
N ARG A 140 -3.93 -16.70 11.99
CA ARG A 140 -3.00 -17.80 12.28
C ARG A 140 -2.52 -18.42 10.99
N ARG A 141 -1.29 -18.92 11.00
CA ARG A 141 -0.72 -19.66 9.86
C ARG A 141 -1.59 -20.87 9.54
N LYS A 142 -1.93 -21.02 8.28
CA LYS A 142 -2.68 -22.17 7.77
C LYS A 142 -1.76 -23.19 7.10
N ARG A 143 -0.91 -22.72 6.18
CA ARG A 143 0.01 -23.56 5.41
C ARG A 143 1.01 -22.71 4.62
N ASP A 144 1.95 -23.36 3.97
CA ASP A 144 2.73 -22.75 2.90
C ASP A 144 1.87 -22.60 1.64
N LEU A 145 2.19 -21.61 0.82
CA LEU A 145 1.65 -21.48 -0.51
C LEU A 145 2.40 -22.42 -1.48
N THR A 146 1.68 -22.99 -2.41
CA THR A 146 2.30 -23.74 -3.51
C THR A 146 3.04 -22.79 -4.46
N PRO A 147 4.00 -23.28 -5.27
CA PRO A 147 4.64 -22.46 -6.29
C PRO A 147 3.66 -21.78 -7.25
N ASP A 148 2.60 -22.48 -7.65
CA ASP A 148 1.57 -21.95 -8.55
C ASP A 148 0.73 -20.85 -7.87
N GLU A 149 0.42 -21.00 -6.59
CA GLU A 149 -0.26 -19.95 -5.83
C GLU A 149 0.61 -18.69 -5.69
N VAL A 150 1.91 -18.86 -5.41
CA VAL A 150 2.86 -17.74 -5.35
C VAL A 150 2.93 -17.03 -6.72
N ALA A 151 3.07 -17.78 -7.81
CA ALA A 151 3.07 -17.21 -9.15
C ALA A 151 1.73 -16.52 -9.49
N GLY A 152 0.62 -17.05 -8.99
CA GLY A 152 -0.72 -16.48 -9.17
C GLY A 152 -0.90 -15.12 -8.47
N LEU A 153 -0.14 -14.82 -7.41
CA LEU A 153 -0.22 -13.52 -6.73
C LEU A 153 0.17 -12.36 -7.66
N ASP A 154 1.12 -12.60 -8.57
CA ASP A 154 1.56 -11.59 -9.54
C ASP A 154 0.43 -11.11 -10.46
N GLN A 155 -0.54 -11.98 -10.75
CA GLN A 155 -1.64 -11.62 -11.64
C GLN A 155 -2.48 -10.47 -11.07
N TYR A 156 -2.60 -10.37 -9.75
CA TYR A 156 -3.40 -9.31 -9.12
C TYR A 156 -2.82 -7.92 -9.40
N TRP A 157 -1.54 -7.69 -9.10
CA TRP A 157 -0.96 -6.37 -9.33
C TRP A 157 -0.85 -6.05 -10.83
N ARG A 158 -0.60 -7.05 -11.70
CA ARG A 158 -0.58 -6.87 -13.16
C ARG A 158 -1.94 -6.44 -13.70
N ASN A 159 -3.04 -7.02 -13.22
CA ASN A 159 -4.39 -6.60 -13.60
C ASN A 159 -4.63 -5.12 -13.26
N TYR A 160 -4.18 -4.68 -12.08
CA TYR A 160 -4.35 -3.29 -11.66
C TYR A 160 -3.48 -2.31 -12.45
N LEU A 161 -2.37 -2.73 -13.02
CA LEU A 161 -1.65 -1.93 -14.01
C LEU A 161 -2.49 -1.70 -15.29
N GLY A 162 -3.17 -2.75 -15.76
CA GLY A 162 -4.09 -2.64 -16.89
C GLY A 162 -5.26 -1.70 -16.59
N TYR A 163 -5.98 -1.95 -15.51
CA TYR A 163 -7.13 -1.13 -15.13
C TYR A 163 -6.78 0.35 -14.98
N LYS A 164 -5.71 0.68 -14.25
CA LYS A 164 -5.31 2.08 -14.11
C LYS A 164 -4.92 2.74 -15.43
N ALA A 165 -4.32 1.98 -16.36
CA ALA A 165 -3.96 2.50 -17.67
C ALA A 165 -5.22 2.88 -18.48
N GLU A 166 -6.29 2.09 -18.39
CA GLU A 166 -7.59 2.40 -18.99
C GLU A 166 -8.16 3.70 -18.40
N TYR A 167 -8.19 3.82 -17.06
CA TYR A 167 -8.66 5.04 -16.40
C TYR A 167 -7.83 6.28 -16.77
N LEU A 168 -6.49 6.15 -16.85
CA LEU A 168 -5.62 7.27 -17.21
C LEU A 168 -5.74 7.67 -18.69
N SER A 169 -6.21 6.76 -19.55
CA SER A 169 -6.44 7.05 -21.00
C SER A 169 -7.78 7.72 -21.26
N ASP A 170 -8.71 7.68 -20.30
CA ASP A 170 -10.03 8.31 -20.43
C ASP A 170 -9.88 9.84 -20.33
N ALA A 171 -10.24 10.53 -21.39
CA ALA A 171 -10.20 12.01 -21.47
C ALA A 171 -11.12 12.71 -20.43
N SER A 172 -12.09 11.99 -19.86
CA SER A 172 -12.93 12.49 -18.78
C SER A 172 -12.24 12.42 -17.42
N TYR A 173 -11.16 11.65 -17.27
CA TYR A 173 -10.35 11.58 -16.07
C TYR A 173 -9.51 12.83 -15.89
N VAL A 174 -10.11 13.85 -15.28
CA VAL A 174 -9.43 15.11 -15.00
C VAL A 174 -8.77 15.01 -13.64
N VAL A 175 -7.44 14.89 -13.64
CA VAL A 175 -6.62 15.13 -12.43
C VAL A 175 -6.81 16.60 -12.01
N ARG A 176 -7.75 16.90 -11.15
CA ARG A 176 -7.82 18.21 -10.49
C ARG A 176 -6.66 18.30 -9.50
N ARG A 177 -5.52 18.75 -9.98
CA ARG A 177 -4.42 19.17 -9.10
C ARG A 177 -4.92 20.37 -8.31
N VAL A 178 -4.98 20.24 -6.99
CA VAL A 178 -5.10 21.42 -6.14
C VAL A 178 -3.84 22.24 -6.36
N ALA A 179 -4.00 23.51 -6.71
CA ALA A 179 -2.89 24.41 -7.07
C ALA A 179 -1.87 24.50 -5.93
N GLY A 180 -0.73 23.97 -6.19
CA GLY A 180 0.47 23.91 -5.36
C GLY A 180 1.43 22.97 -6.07
N GLU A 181 2.56 23.47 -6.51
CA GLU A 181 3.55 22.72 -7.29
C GLU A 181 3.91 21.42 -6.55
N LEU A 182 3.48 20.28 -7.11
CA LEU A 182 4.04 18.99 -6.72
C LEU A 182 5.48 18.97 -7.23
N PRO A 183 6.48 18.69 -6.39
CA PRO A 183 7.84 18.57 -6.87
C PRO A 183 7.94 17.46 -7.91
N VAL A 184 8.63 17.79 -8.99
CA VAL A 184 8.96 16.93 -10.12
C VAL A 184 9.63 15.65 -9.61
N ALA A 185 9.36 14.54 -10.33
CA ALA A 185 9.94 13.21 -10.25
C ALA A 185 11.17 13.05 -9.35
N VAL A 186 11.06 12.18 -8.35
CA VAL A 186 12.22 11.67 -7.62
C VAL A 186 12.82 10.53 -8.44
N ALA A 187 13.80 10.85 -9.28
CA ALA A 187 14.75 9.87 -9.76
C ALA A 187 15.74 9.64 -8.60
N ASP A 188 15.52 8.60 -7.81
CA ASP A 188 16.58 7.84 -7.13
C ASP A 188 15.93 6.74 -6.29
N HIS A 189 16.04 5.53 -6.80
CA HIS A 189 15.64 4.31 -6.09
C HIS A 189 16.77 3.81 -5.18
N ALA A 190 17.33 4.66 -4.36
CA ALA A 190 18.31 4.23 -3.36
C ALA A 190 17.71 4.34 -1.96
N GLY A 191 17.38 3.19 -1.36
CA GLY A 191 17.33 3.09 0.06
C GLY A 191 15.99 2.95 0.76
N PHE A 192 15.26 1.86 0.56
CA PHE A 192 14.48 1.30 1.65
C PHE A 192 15.45 0.62 2.66
N ALA A 193 16.22 1.42 3.37
CA ALA A 193 17.02 0.90 4.47
C ALA A 193 16.06 0.58 5.62
N VAL A 194 15.83 -0.71 5.84
CA VAL A 194 15.16 -1.22 7.04
C VAL A 194 16.12 -0.98 8.20
N ALA A 195 15.79 -0.08 9.12
CA ALA A 195 16.43 -0.03 10.41
C ALA A 195 16.13 -1.36 11.14
N THR A 196 17.09 -2.24 11.21
CA THR A 196 17.04 -3.40 12.11
C THR A 196 17.13 -2.85 13.52
N ALA A 197 16.01 -2.88 14.24
CA ALA A 197 16.00 -2.65 15.69
C ALA A 197 16.86 -3.74 16.35
N ARG A 198 17.86 -3.29 17.10
CA ARG A 198 18.53 -4.11 18.13
C ARG A 198 17.69 -4.12 19.39
#